data_f98e4b1d40adfcdc0958752f13929bbc
#
_entry.id   f98e4b1d40adfcdc0958752f13929bbc
#
_cell.length_a   1.000
_cell.length_b   1.000
_cell.length_c   1.000
_cell.angle_alpha   90.00
_cell.angle_beta   90.00
_cell.angle_gamma   90.00
#
_symmetry.space_group_name_H-M   'P 1'
#
loop_
_entity.id
_entity.type
_entity.pdbx_description
1 polymer ?
#
loop_
_entity_poly.entity_id
_entity_poly.type
_entity_poly.pdbx_seq_one_letter_code
_entity_poly.pdbx_strand_id
1 'polypeptide(L)'
;MNKPSSPENNVYRLLRIARDLRVKDVADALDVTPAYISAIEAGKREPSTKLISDYARVLGVDANTLLYFRDPDHHPQKFESFLLLLLQKIAALDSEA
;
A
#
# COMPACT_ATOMS: atom_id res chain seq x y z
N MET A 1 -16.51 5.23 17.90
CA MET A 1 -15.50 5.52 17.62
C MET A 1 -14.96 5.29 16.41
N ASN A 2 -14.59 6.14 15.71
CA ASN A 2 -14.09 6.04 14.47
C ASN A 2 -12.70 5.96 14.43
N LYS A 3 -12.13 5.05 13.72
CA LYS A 3 -10.74 5.01 13.46
C LYS A 3 -10.47 5.74 12.24
N PRO A 4 -9.39 6.51 12.20
CA PRO A 4 -9.06 7.28 11.01
C PRO A 4 -8.85 6.38 9.82
N SER A 5 -8.35 5.20 10.02
CA SER A 5 -8.21 4.30 8.92
C SER A 5 -8.49 2.90 9.40
N SER A 6 -9.09 2.12 8.55
CA SER A 6 -9.39 0.75 8.83
C SER A 6 -8.34 -0.11 8.18
N PRO A 7 -7.92 -1.20 8.78
CA PRO A 7 -6.97 -2.09 8.11
C PRO A 7 -7.44 -2.55 6.75
N GLU A 8 -8.75 -2.68 6.57
CA GLU A 8 -9.27 -3.13 5.28
C GLU A 8 -9.02 -2.12 4.19
N ASN A 9 -8.88 -0.84 4.55
CA ASN A 9 -8.69 0.21 3.55
C ASN A 9 -7.25 0.66 3.44
N ASN A 10 -6.33 0.01 4.14
CA ASN A 10 -4.93 0.38 4.08
C ASN A 10 -4.36 -0.04 2.73
N VAL A 11 -3.76 0.91 2.03
CA VAL A 11 -3.28 0.66 0.67
C VAL A 11 -2.20 -0.42 0.65
N TYR A 12 -1.35 -0.46 1.65
CA TYR A 12 -0.26 -1.44 1.68
C TYR A 12 -0.83 -2.85 1.78
N ARG A 13 -1.80 -3.03 2.65
CA ARG A 13 -2.40 -4.33 2.84
C ARG A 13 -3.16 -4.78 1.59
N LEU A 14 -3.94 -3.88 1.01
CA LEU A 14 -4.74 -4.22 -0.15
C LEU A 14 -3.87 -4.59 -1.35
N LEU A 15 -2.80 -3.83 -1.56
CA LEU A 15 -1.89 -4.14 -2.66
C LEU A 15 -1.18 -5.47 -2.43
N ARG A 16 -0.80 -5.73 -1.18
CA ARG A 16 -0.13 -7.00 -0.86
C ARG A 16 -1.05 -8.18 -1.15
N ILE A 17 -2.31 -8.08 -0.73
CA ILE A 17 -3.28 -9.15 -0.95
C ILE A 17 -3.53 -9.32 -2.44
N ALA A 18 -3.64 -8.23 -3.17
CA ALA A 18 -3.88 -8.29 -4.61
C ALA A 18 -2.74 -8.98 -5.34
N ARG A 19 -1.52 -8.93 -4.77
CA ARG A 19 -0.38 -9.61 -5.36
C ARG A 19 -0.19 -11.01 -4.80
N ASP A 20 -1.11 -11.45 -3.95
CA ASP A 20 -1.05 -12.78 -3.36
C ASP A 20 0.25 -12.98 -2.56
N LEU A 21 0.65 -11.94 -1.84
CA LEU A 21 1.85 -12.00 -1.01
C LEU A 21 1.47 -12.05 0.45
N ARG A 22 2.26 -12.77 1.24
CA ARG A 22 2.09 -12.78 2.69
C ARG A 22 2.92 -11.67 3.30
N VAL A 23 2.57 -11.30 4.53
CA VAL A 23 3.34 -10.30 5.26
C VAL A 23 4.82 -10.70 5.30
N LYS A 24 5.07 -11.99 5.53
CA LYS A 24 6.44 -12.49 5.59
C LYS A 24 7.18 -12.26 4.27
N ASP A 25 6.49 -12.45 3.15
CA ASP A 25 7.12 -12.29 1.84
C ASP A 25 7.57 -10.85 1.62
N VAL A 26 6.72 -9.89 2.01
CA VAL A 26 7.06 -8.49 1.87
C VAL A 26 8.20 -8.12 2.82
N ALA A 27 8.12 -8.61 4.05
CA ALA A 27 9.16 -8.32 5.04
C ALA A 27 10.51 -8.83 4.58
N ASP A 28 10.55 -10.05 4.05
CA ASP A 28 11.79 -10.63 3.55
C ASP A 28 12.34 -9.82 2.38
N ALA A 29 11.47 -9.43 1.46
CA ALA A 29 11.90 -8.67 0.28
C ALA A 29 12.44 -7.31 0.65
N LEU A 30 11.94 -6.71 1.73
CA LEU A 30 12.37 -5.38 2.16
C LEU A 30 13.43 -5.43 3.24
N ASP A 31 13.78 -6.62 3.69
CA ASP A 31 14.79 -6.79 4.75
C ASP A 31 14.36 -6.09 6.04
N VAL A 32 13.10 -6.28 6.40
CA VAL A 32 12.54 -5.75 7.64
C VAL A 32 11.79 -6.87 8.33
N THR A 33 11.30 -6.61 9.53
CA THR A 33 10.58 -7.64 10.28
C THR A 33 9.13 -7.71 9.86
N PRO A 34 8.48 -8.88 9.97
CA PRO A 34 7.05 -8.96 9.73
C PRO A 34 6.24 -8.04 10.64
N ALA A 35 6.70 -7.84 11.88
CA ALA A 35 6.00 -6.94 12.80
C ALA A 35 5.99 -5.50 12.29
N TYR A 36 7.07 -5.08 11.64
CA TYR A 36 7.13 -3.75 11.06
C TYR A 36 6.10 -3.60 9.93
N ILE A 37 6.02 -4.60 9.05
CA ILE A 37 5.04 -4.59 7.97
C ILE A 37 3.61 -4.59 8.54
N SER A 38 3.36 -5.41 9.55
CA SER A 38 2.05 -5.44 10.17
C SER A 38 1.67 -4.10 10.78
N ALA A 39 2.63 -3.40 11.38
CA ALA A 39 2.37 -2.09 11.95
C ALA A 39 2.03 -1.06 10.88
N ILE A 40 2.70 -1.15 9.73
CA ILE A 40 2.39 -0.27 8.61
C ILE A 40 0.97 -0.54 8.11
N GLU A 41 0.62 -1.80 7.96
CA GLU A 41 -0.70 -2.17 7.46
C GLU A 41 -1.80 -1.83 8.45
N ALA A 42 -1.47 -1.76 9.72
CA ALA A 42 -2.44 -1.36 10.75
C ALA A 42 -2.53 0.15 10.92
N GLY A 43 -1.72 0.90 10.17
CA GLY A 43 -1.75 2.35 10.29
C GLY A 43 -1.00 2.89 11.48
N LYS A 44 -0.22 2.05 12.17
CA LYS A 44 0.50 2.47 13.36
C LYS A 44 1.88 3.02 13.05
N ARG A 45 2.40 2.72 11.89
CA ARG A 45 3.69 3.20 11.45
C ARG A 45 3.61 3.57 9.99
N GLU A 46 4.44 4.52 9.59
CA GLU A 46 4.57 4.84 8.18
C GLU A 46 5.96 4.45 7.72
N PRO A 47 6.09 3.91 6.52
CA PRO A 47 7.42 3.57 6.02
C PRO A 47 8.20 4.85 5.75
N SER A 48 9.50 4.78 5.92
CA SER A 48 10.35 5.92 5.62
C SER A 48 10.28 6.22 4.13
N THR A 49 10.59 7.47 3.77
CA THR A 49 10.62 7.86 2.36
C THR A 49 11.58 6.97 1.58
N LYS A 50 12.68 6.61 2.22
CA LYS A 50 13.66 5.77 1.55
C LYS A 50 13.11 4.39 1.24
N LEU A 51 12.26 3.86 2.12
CA LEU A 51 11.71 2.53 1.94
C LEU A 51 10.58 2.50 0.92
N ILE A 52 9.94 3.62 0.68
CA ILE A 52 8.76 3.69 -0.18
C ILE A 52 9.03 3.13 -1.57
N SER A 53 10.17 3.47 -2.16
CA SER A 53 10.47 3.00 -3.51
C SER A 53 10.56 1.49 -3.58
N ASP A 54 11.25 0.88 -2.62
CA ASP A 54 11.37 -0.56 -2.60
C ASP A 54 10.04 -1.23 -2.29
N TYR A 55 9.28 -0.62 -1.39
CA TYR A 55 7.97 -1.13 -1.02
C TYR A 55 7.05 -1.14 -2.25
N ALA A 56 7.05 -0.04 -3.01
CA ALA A 56 6.24 0.06 -4.21
C ALA A 56 6.63 -1.01 -5.23
N ARG A 57 7.93 -1.24 -5.37
CA ARG A 57 8.41 -2.24 -6.31
C ARG A 57 7.90 -3.62 -5.92
N VAL A 58 7.95 -3.96 -4.65
CA VAL A 58 7.49 -5.26 -4.18
C VAL A 58 5.98 -5.39 -4.38
N LEU A 59 5.25 -4.30 -4.17
CA LEU A 59 3.80 -4.30 -4.34
C LEU A 59 3.37 -4.14 -5.79
N GLY A 60 4.31 -3.88 -6.70
CA GLY A 60 3.99 -3.82 -8.12
C GLY A 60 3.33 -2.53 -8.56
N VAL A 61 3.62 -1.42 -7.88
CA VAL A 61 3.08 -0.12 -8.25
C VAL A 61 4.19 0.91 -8.27
N ASP A 62 3.87 2.07 -8.83
CA ASP A 62 4.77 3.21 -8.80
C ASP A 62 4.83 3.79 -7.39
N ALA A 63 6.00 4.24 -6.99
CA ALA A 63 6.15 4.88 -5.68
C ALA A 63 5.19 6.06 -5.51
N ASN A 64 4.93 6.80 -6.59
CA ASN A 64 3.99 7.91 -6.52
C ASN A 64 2.59 7.46 -6.14
N THR A 65 2.21 6.23 -6.48
CA THR A 65 0.92 5.70 -6.09
C THR A 65 0.82 5.59 -4.58
N LEU A 66 1.86 5.08 -3.94
CA LEU A 66 1.86 4.96 -2.49
C LEU A 66 1.86 6.33 -1.82
N LEU A 67 2.64 7.26 -2.37
CA LEU A 67 2.68 8.61 -1.82
C LEU A 67 1.35 9.32 -1.96
N TYR A 68 0.65 9.08 -3.06
CA TYR A 68 -0.65 9.66 -3.27
C TYR A 68 -1.64 9.23 -2.18
N PHE A 69 -1.70 7.93 -1.91
CA PHE A 69 -2.64 7.40 -0.94
C PHE A 69 -2.18 7.62 0.50
N ARG A 70 -0.94 8.06 0.68
CA ARG A 70 -0.45 8.39 2.00
C ARG A 70 -0.99 9.73 2.46
N ASP A 71 -1.31 10.63 1.53
CA ASP A 71 -1.83 11.94 1.85
C ASP A 71 -3.27 11.82 2.31
N PRO A 72 -3.62 12.30 3.51
CA PRO A 72 -5.00 12.20 4.00
C PRO A 72 -6.02 12.85 3.08
N ASP A 73 -5.62 13.87 2.33
CA ASP A 73 -6.54 14.54 1.43
C ASP A 73 -6.91 13.67 0.24
N HIS A 74 -6.09 12.68 -0.06
CA HIS A 74 -6.37 11.79 -1.18
C HIS A 74 -6.88 10.43 -0.73
N HIS A 75 -7.08 10.27 0.58
CA HIS A 75 -7.50 8.98 1.09
C HIS A 75 -8.97 8.77 0.73
N PRO A 76 -9.30 7.75 -0.04
CA PRO A 76 -10.69 7.55 -0.42
C PRO A 76 -11.51 7.13 0.77
N GLN A 77 -12.74 7.64 0.80
CA GLN A 77 -13.62 7.34 1.91
C GLN A 77 -14.41 6.08 1.68
N LYS A 78 -14.64 5.71 0.44
CA LYS A 78 -15.39 4.52 0.12
C LYS A 78 -14.48 3.49 -0.49
N PHE A 79 -14.70 2.25 -0.12
CA PHE A 79 -13.88 1.17 -0.62
C PHE A 79 -13.96 1.07 -2.14
N GLU A 80 -15.14 1.29 -2.71
CA GLU A 80 -15.32 1.21 -4.14
C GLU A 80 -14.49 2.27 -4.86
N SER A 81 -14.51 3.50 -4.34
CA SER A 81 -13.74 4.58 -4.93
C SER A 81 -12.25 4.29 -4.84
N PHE A 82 -11.84 3.76 -3.69
CA PHE A 82 -10.45 3.39 -3.49
C PHE A 82 -10.02 2.34 -4.50
N LEU A 83 -10.86 1.33 -4.70
CA LEU A 83 -10.55 0.25 -5.62
C LEU A 83 -10.44 0.75 -7.05
N LEU A 84 -11.34 1.64 -7.46
CA LEU A 84 -11.30 2.19 -8.80
C LEU A 84 -10.02 2.99 -9.04
N LEU A 85 -9.64 3.82 -8.07
CA LEU A 85 -8.40 4.58 -8.20
C LEU A 85 -7.20 3.66 -8.29
N LEU A 86 -7.21 2.62 -7.49
CA LEU A 86 -6.11 1.67 -7.48
C LEU A 86 -5.99 0.98 -8.82
N LEU A 87 -7.11 0.54 -9.38
CA LEU A 87 -7.11 -0.13 -10.66
C LEU A 87 -6.63 0.80 -11.77
N GLN A 88 -7.00 2.07 -11.71
CA GLN A 88 -6.54 3.02 -12.71
C GLN A 88 -5.04 3.19 -12.67
N LYS A 89 -4.46 3.24 -11.45
CA LYS A 89 -3.02 3.40 -11.33
C LYS A 89 -2.29 2.17 -11.81
N ILE A 90 -2.81 1.00 -11.52
CA ILE A 90 -2.18 -0.25 -11.96
C ILE A 90 -2.30 -0.38 -13.47
N ALA A 91 -3.46 -0.05 -14.02
CA ALA A 91 -3.66 -0.13 -15.47
C ALA A 91 -2.71 0.80 -16.21
N ALA A 92 -2.45 1.98 -15.64
CA ALA A 92 -1.53 2.91 -16.28
C ALA A 92 -0.12 2.33 -16.36
N LEU A 93 0.29 1.58 -15.32
CA LEU A 93 1.59 0.94 -15.35
C LEU A 93 1.64 -0.16 -16.41
N ASP A 94 0.58 -0.96 -16.47
CA ASP A 94 0.54 -2.03 -17.45
C ASP A 94 0.55 -1.51 -18.86
N SER A 95 -0.11 -0.41 -19.11
CA SER A 95 -0.21 0.08 -20.48
C SER A 95 1.12 0.62 -20.99
N GLU A 96 2.10 0.79 -20.08
CA GLU A 96 3.39 1.21 -20.53
C GLU A 96 4.27 0.04 -20.85
N ALA A 97 3.88 -1.12 -20.50
CA ALA A 97 4.67 -2.29 -20.81
C ALA A 97 4.48 -2.76 -22.26
#